data_8e8cfbc6664f44f4adea3298374c9285
#
_entry.id   8e8cfbc6664f44f4adea3298374c9285
#
_cell.length_a   1.000
_cell.length_b   1.000
_cell.length_c   1.000
_cell.angle_alpha   90.00
_cell.angle_beta   90.00
_cell.angle_gamma   90.00
#
_symmetry.space_group_name_H-M   'P 1'
#
loop_
_entity.id
_entity.type
_entity.pdbx_description
1 polymer ?
#
loop_
_entity_poly.entity_id
_entity_poly.type
_entity_poly.pdbx_seq_one_letter_code
_entity_poly.pdbx_strand_id
1 'polypeptide(L)'
;MTNKEKTAWLGRYLHEQARQRMLYGEVEALQAQAARTAECLGGEAPRTARAAAQLQAVKRRLDAQAARCLALRRQIVWAISRLEDERQREVLLRRFVRGQTVREAAGEMGVVARRVEQMQTAAIRALPLRGAARGAKTAKDGEKGGETP
;
A
#
# COMPACT_ATOMS: atom_id res chain seq x y z
N MET A 1 11.40 -12.61 12.18
CA MET A 1 9.98 -12.46 11.82
C MET A 1 9.35 -13.81 11.54
N THR A 2 8.16 -14.02 12.07
CA THR A 2 7.35 -15.20 11.75
C THR A 2 6.73 -15.07 10.36
N ASN A 3 6.25 -16.17 9.79
CA ASN A 3 5.53 -16.13 8.52
C ASN A 3 4.29 -15.24 8.58
N LYS A 4 3.60 -15.23 9.72
CA LYS A 4 2.44 -14.37 9.96
C LYS A 4 2.81 -12.88 9.91
N GLU A 5 3.90 -12.51 10.54
CA GLU A 5 4.41 -11.13 10.53
C GLU A 5 4.86 -10.71 9.13
N LYS A 6 5.53 -11.60 8.40
CA LYS A 6 5.92 -11.35 7.00
C LYS A 6 4.70 -11.15 6.10
N THR A 7 3.67 -11.96 6.28
CA THR A 7 2.42 -11.84 5.53
C THR A 7 1.73 -10.51 5.80
N ALA A 8 1.66 -10.12 7.07
CA ALA A 8 1.10 -8.82 7.46
C ALA A 8 1.89 -7.65 6.86
N TRP A 9 3.21 -7.75 6.88
CA TRP A 9 4.08 -6.74 6.28
C TRP A 9 3.87 -6.61 4.77
N LEU A 10 3.78 -7.72 4.07
CA LEU A 10 3.49 -7.75 2.63
C LEU A 10 2.12 -7.16 2.29
N GLY A 11 1.13 -7.38 3.15
CA GLY A 11 -0.23 -6.89 2.96
C GLY A 11 -0.40 -5.38 3.16
N ARG A 12 0.59 -4.69 3.68
CA ARG A 12 0.51 -3.26 4.00
C ARG A 12 0.24 -2.38 2.79
N TYR A 13 0.87 -2.66 1.66
CA TYR A 13 0.67 -1.87 0.45
C TYR A 13 -0.78 -1.93 -0.05
N LEU A 14 -1.35 -3.12 -0.17
CA LEU A 14 -2.73 -3.28 -0.63
C LEU A 14 -3.73 -2.65 0.33
N HIS A 15 -3.47 -2.73 1.63
CA HIS A 15 -4.27 -2.10 2.66
C HIS A 15 -4.25 -0.57 2.51
N GLU A 16 -3.08 0.03 2.36
CA GLU A 16 -2.94 1.47 2.16
C GLU A 16 -3.50 1.92 0.80
N GLN A 17 -3.39 1.08 -0.22
CA GLN A 17 -3.99 1.35 -1.53
C GLN A 17 -5.53 1.40 -1.44
N ALA A 18 -6.14 0.53 -0.63
CA ALA A 18 -7.57 0.57 -0.38
C ALA A 18 -7.98 1.89 0.30
N ARG A 19 -7.19 2.36 1.26
CA ARG A 19 -7.41 3.68 1.89
C ARG A 19 -7.30 4.82 0.88
N GLN A 20 -6.35 4.75 -0.02
CA GLN A 20 -6.19 5.74 -1.09
C GLN A 20 -7.43 5.81 -1.98
N ARG A 21 -8.00 4.68 -2.35
CA ARG A 21 -9.25 4.64 -3.13
C ARG A 21 -10.42 5.28 -2.40
N MET A 22 -10.51 5.08 -1.09
CA MET A 22 -11.56 5.72 -0.27
C MET A 22 -11.41 7.23 -0.27
N LEU A 23 -10.20 7.75 -0.09
CA LEU A 23 -9.92 9.19 -0.12
C LEU A 23 -10.19 9.78 -1.50
N TYR A 24 -9.85 9.07 -2.56
CA TYR A 24 -10.16 9.48 -3.94
C TYR A 24 -11.67 9.59 -4.13
N GLY A 25 -12.44 8.63 -3.62
CA GLY A 25 -13.91 8.66 -3.64
C GLY A 25 -14.48 9.87 -2.89
N GLU A 26 -13.89 10.25 -1.75
CA GLU A 26 -14.29 11.46 -1.01
C GLU A 26 -14.05 12.71 -1.85
N VAL A 27 -12.92 12.84 -2.52
CA VAL A 27 -12.61 13.97 -3.40
C VAL A 27 -13.63 14.06 -4.53
N GLU A 28 -13.92 12.94 -5.20
CA GLU A 28 -14.92 12.90 -6.27
C GLU A 28 -16.30 13.30 -5.78
N ALA A 29 -16.71 12.80 -4.61
CA ALA A 29 -18.01 13.13 -4.02
C ALA A 29 -18.12 14.62 -3.70
N LEU A 30 -17.10 15.24 -3.12
CA LEU A 30 -17.06 16.68 -2.81
C LEU A 30 -17.08 17.52 -4.08
N GLN A 31 -16.36 17.12 -5.12
CA GLN A 31 -16.35 17.80 -6.41
C GLN A 31 -17.72 17.72 -7.08
N ALA A 32 -18.36 16.56 -7.06
CA ALA A 32 -19.70 16.35 -7.63
C ALA A 32 -20.74 17.16 -6.87
N GLN A 33 -20.66 17.25 -5.54
CA GLN A 33 -21.55 18.05 -4.73
C GLN A 33 -21.41 19.54 -5.04
N ALA A 34 -20.19 20.04 -5.19
CA ALA A 34 -19.91 21.41 -5.57
C ALA A 34 -20.48 21.75 -6.94
N ALA A 35 -20.36 20.83 -7.92
CA ALA A 35 -20.92 20.99 -9.25
C ALA A 35 -22.45 21.08 -9.23
N ARG A 36 -23.11 20.19 -8.46
CA ARG A 36 -24.58 20.19 -8.30
C ARG A 36 -25.07 21.48 -7.65
N THR A 37 -24.38 21.97 -6.63
CA THR A 37 -24.71 23.22 -5.96
C THR A 37 -24.58 24.40 -6.95
N ALA A 38 -23.54 24.41 -7.76
CA ALA A 38 -23.35 25.44 -8.79
C ALA A 38 -24.49 25.43 -9.82
N GLU A 39 -24.94 24.26 -10.27
CA GLU A 39 -26.08 24.14 -11.18
C GLU A 39 -27.37 24.66 -10.56
N CYS A 40 -27.65 24.31 -9.32
CA CYS A 40 -28.85 24.77 -8.60
C CYS A 40 -28.87 26.28 -8.39
N LEU A 41 -27.72 26.94 -8.29
CA LEU A 41 -27.60 28.37 -8.04
C LEU A 41 -27.29 29.19 -9.31
N GLY A 42 -27.52 28.61 -10.49
CA GLY A 42 -27.34 29.30 -11.77
C GLY A 42 -25.88 29.58 -12.14
N GLY A 43 -24.95 28.75 -11.69
CA GLY A 43 -23.54 28.89 -11.98
C GLY A 43 -22.78 29.80 -11.01
N GLU A 44 -23.47 30.54 -10.17
CA GLU A 44 -22.87 31.35 -9.11
C GLU A 44 -22.96 30.64 -7.76
N ALA A 45 -22.33 29.49 -7.65
CA ALA A 45 -22.21 28.85 -6.34
C ALA A 45 -21.35 29.72 -5.46
N PRO A 46 -21.86 30.12 -4.24
CA PRO A 46 -20.97 30.67 -3.26
C PRO A 46 -19.96 29.55 -2.91
N ARG A 47 -18.80 29.64 -3.48
CA ARG A 47 -17.66 28.86 -3.02
C ARG A 47 -17.33 29.42 -1.65
N THR A 48 -18.03 28.93 -0.65
CA THR A 48 -17.68 29.29 0.71
C THR A 48 -16.22 28.92 0.91
N ALA A 49 -15.45 29.79 1.51
CA ALA A 49 -14.06 29.53 1.84
C ALA A 49 -13.91 28.22 2.61
N ARG A 50 -14.94 27.86 3.40
CA ARG A 50 -15.03 26.59 4.14
C ARG A 50 -15.08 25.37 3.24
N ALA A 51 -15.91 25.38 2.18
CA ALA A 51 -16.01 24.28 1.24
C ALA A 51 -14.72 24.08 0.44
N ALA A 52 -14.11 25.18 0.00
CA ALA A 52 -12.81 25.15 -0.67
C ALA A 52 -11.70 24.60 0.24
N ALA A 53 -11.68 25.03 1.51
CA ALA A 53 -10.72 24.54 2.49
C ALA A 53 -10.89 23.05 2.78
N GLN A 54 -12.13 22.58 2.86
CA GLN A 54 -12.44 21.15 3.06
C GLN A 54 -11.92 20.31 1.89
N LEU A 55 -12.18 20.72 0.65
CA LEU A 55 -11.69 20.03 -0.54
C LEU A 55 -10.16 19.99 -0.58
N GLN A 56 -9.50 21.11 -0.28
CA GLN A 56 -8.05 21.17 -0.24
C GLN A 56 -7.46 20.28 0.86
N ALA A 57 -8.09 20.20 2.02
CA ALA A 57 -7.64 19.31 3.10
C ALA A 57 -7.71 17.84 2.68
N VAL A 58 -8.79 17.42 2.04
CA VAL A 58 -8.93 16.02 1.55
C VAL A 58 -7.92 15.73 0.43
N LYS A 59 -7.70 16.67 -0.48
CA LYS A 59 -6.68 16.52 -1.53
C LYS A 59 -5.27 16.35 -0.96
N ARG A 60 -4.91 17.11 0.08
CA ARG A 60 -3.61 16.94 0.75
C ARG A 60 -3.47 15.58 1.41
N ARG A 61 -4.55 15.08 2.04
CA ARG A 61 -4.58 13.74 2.62
C ARG A 61 -4.40 12.67 1.55
N LEU A 62 -5.02 12.85 0.38
CA LEU A 62 -4.87 11.95 -0.75
C LEU A 62 -3.42 11.93 -1.27
N ASP A 63 -2.80 13.09 -1.43
CA ASP A 63 -1.41 13.21 -1.88
C ASP A 63 -0.44 12.53 -0.89
N ALA A 64 -0.63 12.76 0.41
CA ALA A 64 0.17 12.11 1.45
C ALA A 64 -0.01 10.58 1.43
N GLN A 65 -1.24 10.12 1.23
CA GLN A 65 -1.55 8.69 1.14
C GLN A 65 -0.94 8.06 -0.11
N ALA A 66 -0.98 8.75 -1.24
CA ALA A 66 -0.36 8.29 -2.48
C ALA A 66 1.17 8.14 -2.33
N ALA A 67 1.82 9.10 -1.68
CA ALA A 67 3.25 9.04 -1.40
C ALA A 67 3.60 7.86 -0.50
N ARG A 68 2.78 7.60 0.52
CA ARG A 68 2.94 6.45 1.43
C ARG A 68 2.80 5.13 0.69
N CYS A 69 1.78 5.00 -0.17
CA CYS A 69 1.58 3.82 -1.01
C CYS A 69 2.78 3.55 -1.91
N LEU A 70 3.31 4.59 -2.55
CA LEU A 70 4.47 4.46 -3.43
C LEU A 70 5.71 3.98 -2.66
N ALA A 71 5.94 4.53 -1.47
CA ALA A 71 7.05 4.12 -0.62
C ALA A 71 6.93 2.66 -0.17
N LEU A 72 5.74 2.24 0.25
CA LEU A 72 5.47 0.85 0.65
C LEU A 72 5.64 -0.11 -0.52
N ARG A 73 5.14 0.26 -1.69
CA ARG A 73 5.28 -0.56 -2.90
C ARG A 73 6.75 -0.78 -3.24
N ARG A 74 7.56 0.27 -3.18
CA ARG A 74 9.01 0.18 -3.43
C ARG A 74 9.70 -0.76 -2.45
N GLN A 75 9.38 -0.66 -1.16
CA GLN A 75 9.94 -1.53 -0.12
C GLN A 75 9.59 -2.99 -0.35
N ILE A 76 8.32 -3.26 -0.66
CA ILE A 76 7.81 -4.62 -0.87
C ILE A 76 8.41 -5.23 -2.14
N VAL A 77 8.40 -4.50 -3.25
CA VAL A 77 8.98 -4.95 -4.52
C VAL A 77 10.48 -5.23 -4.36
N TRP A 78 11.19 -4.36 -3.64
CA TRP A 78 12.60 -4.56 -3.38
C TRP A 78 12.88 -5.84 -2.57
N ALA A 79 12.11 -6.07 -1.51
CA ALA A 79 12.25 -7.27 -0.69
C ALA A 79 11.96 -8.54 -1.51
N ILE A 80 10.90 -8.52 -2.32
CA ILE A 80 10.53 -9.65 -3.18
C ILE A 80 11.64 -9.91 -4.23
N SER A 81 12.25 -8.86 -4.77
CA SER A 81 13.30 -8.99 -5.77
C SER A 81 14.54 -9.72 -5.25
N ARG A 82 14.69 -9.83 -3.94
CA ARG A 82 15.82 -10.53 -3.30
C ARG A 82 15.61 -12.05 -3.19
N LEU A 83 14.43 -12.55 -3.49
CA LEU A 83 14.20 -13.98 -3.58
C LEU A 83 14.92 -14.54 -4.80
N GLU A 84 15.59 -15.68 -4.63
CA GLU A 84 16.34 -16.33 -5.71
C GLU A 84 15.43 -17.04 -6.71
N ASP A 85 14.34 -17.62 -6.23
CA ASP A 85 13.39 -18.38 -7.05
C ASP A 85 12.44 -17.42 -7.80
N GLU A 86 12.49 -17.48 -9.13
CA GLU A 86 11.68 -16.63 -10.00
C GLU A 86 10.17 -16.86 -9.81
N ARG A 87 9.76 -18.12 -9.65
CA ARG A 87 8.35 -18.48 -9.42
C ARG A 87 7.84 -17.93 -8.08
N GLN A 88 8.67 -17.96 -7.05
CA GLN A 88 8.35 -17.39 -5.76
C GLN A 88 8.18 -15.87 -5.85
N ARG A 89 9.06 -15.18 -6.57
CA ARG A 89 8.93 -13.74 -6.82
C ARG A 89 7.61 -13.43 -7.52
N GLU A 90 7.30 -14.18 -8.57
CA GLU A 90 6.08 -14.00 -9.35
C GLU A 90 4.82 -14.14 -8.49
N VAL A 91 4.75 -15.17 -7.67
CA VAL A 91 3.59 -15.40 -6.78
C VAL A 91 3.40 -14.22 -5.82
N LEU A 92 4.47 -13.77 -5.17
CA LEU A 92 4.37 -12.66 -4.22
C LEU A 92 4.00 -11.34 -4.90
N LEU A 93 4.55 -11.07 -6.09
CA LEU A 93 4.17 -9.87 -6.86
C LEU A 93 2.70 -9.90 -7.27
N ARG A 94 2.21 -11.04 -7.72
CA ARG A 94 0.79 -11.20 -8.10
C ARG A 94 -0.15 -11.03 -6.92
N ARG A 95 0.19 -11.67 -5.80
CA ARG A 95 -0.67 -11.66 -4.61
C ARG A 95 -0.64 -10.34 -3.84
N PHE A 96 0.54 -9.75 -3.63
CA PHE A 96 0.73 -8.64 -2.69
C PHE A 96 0.98 -7.28 -3.34
N VAL A 97 1.29 -7.24 -4.61
CA VAL A 97 1.46 -5.97 -5.35
C VAL A 97 0.31 -5.74 -6.32
N ARG A 98 -0.04 -6.75 -7.10
CA ARG A 98 -1.16 -6.67 -8.05
C ARG A 98 -2.53 -6.92 -7.40
N GLY A 99 -2.56 -7.51 -6.22
CA GLY A 99 -3.80 -7.79 -5.49
C GLY A 99 -4.64 -8.92 -6.09
N GLN A 100 -4.01 -9.82 -6.84
CA GLN A 100 -4.72 -10.96 -7.43
C GLN A 100 -5.11 -11.97 -6.36
N THR A 101 -6.28 -12.59 -6.55
CA THR A 101 -6.68 -13.73 -5.73
C THR A 101 -5.84 -14.96 -6.10
N VAL A 102 -5.86 -15.98 -5.25
CA VAL A 102 -5.18 -17.26 -5.53
C VAL A 102 -5.65 -17.84 -6.86
N ARG A 103 -6.95 -17.76 -7.15
CA ARG A 103 -7.53 -18.26 -8.41
C ARG A 103 -7.05 -17.49 -9.63
N GLU A 104 -7.01 -16.16 -9.54
CA GLU A 104 -6.52 -15.31 -10.62
C GLU A 104 -5.05 -15.59 -10.91
N ALA A 105 -4.23 -15.65 -9.87
CA ALA A 105 -2.82 -15.98 -10.00
C ALA A 105 -2.61 -17.38 -10.60
N ALA A 106 -3.36 -18.37 -10.14
CA ALA A 106 -3.29 -19.73 -10.65
C ALA A 106 -3.62 -19.81 -12.14
N GLY A 107 -4.70 -19.10 -12.55
CA GLY A 107 -5.11 -19.04 -13.96
C GLY A 107 -4.05 -18.43 -14.85
N GLU A 108 -3.45 -17.33 -14.45
CA GLU A 108 -2.41 -16.64 -15.22
C GLU A 108 -1.08 -17.39 -15.23
N MET A 109 -0.75 -18.09 -14.15
CA MET A 109 0.49 -18.89 -14.08
C MET A 109 0.36 -20.27 -14.69
N GLY A 110 -0.86 -20.69 -15.04
CA GLY A 110 -1.11 -22.02 -15.61
C GLY A 110 -0.90 -23.15 -14.61
N VAL A 111 -1.19 -22.92 -13.34
CA VAL A 111 -1.08 -23.92 -12.27
C VAL A 111 -2.39 -23.99 -11.47
N VAL A 112 -2.54 -25.02 -10.65
CA VAL A 112 -3.70 -25.15 -9.77
C VAL A 112 -3.58 -24.23 -8.54
N ALA A 113 -4.71 -23.84 -7.97
CA ALA A 113 -4.75 -22.92 -6.82
C ALA A 113 -3.91 -23.41 -5.63
N ARG A 114 -3.97 -24.70 -5.34
CA ARG A 114 -3.16 -25.32 -4.27
C ARG A 114 -1.65 -25.11 -4.48
N ARG A 115 -1.20 -25.16 -5.74
CA ARG A 115 0.21 -24.93 -6.06
C ARG A 115 0.62 -23.49 -5.78
N VAL A 116 -0.27 -22.52 -6.09
CA VAL A 116 -0.05 -21.11 -5.75
C VAL A 116 0.10 -20.92 -4.24
N GLU A 117 -0.77 -21.54 -3.45
CA GLU A 117 -0.71 -21.47 -1.99
C GLU A 117 0.59 -22.05 -1.44
N GLN A 118 1.03 -23.18 -1.98
CA GLN A 118 2.30 -23.82 -1.60
C GLN A 118 3.49 -22.93 -1.93
N MET A 119 3.52 -22.36 -3.13
CA MET A 119 4.59 -21.46 -3.56
C MET A 119 4.60 -20.19 -2.74
N GLN A 120 3.43 -19.63 -2.42
CA GLN A 120 3.30 -18.45 -1.57
C GLN A 120 3.88 -18.71 -0.17
N THR A 121 3.51 -19.82 0.45
CA THR A 121 4.02 -20.18 1.78
C THR A 121 5.54 -20.33 1.78
N ALA A 122 6.09 -21.02 0.77
CA ALA A 122 7.53 -21.19 0.62
C ALA A 122 8.23 -19.85 0.38
N ALA A 123 7.64 -18.98 -0.45
CA ALA A 123 8.19 -17.65 -0.75
C ALA A 123 8.22 -16.75 0.49
N ILE A 124 7.15 -16.73 1.27
CA ILE A 124 7.08 -15.96 2.51
C ILE A 124 8.14 -16.45 3.50
N ARG A 125 8.30 -17.75 3.62
CA ARG A 125 9.32 -18.34 4.50
C ARG A 125 10.73 -17.91 4.08
N ALA A 126 11.01 -17.89 2.78
CA ALA A 126 12.31 -17.53 2.23
C ALA A 126 12.57 -16.02 2.21
N LEU A 127 11.55 -15.19 2.36
CA LEU A 127 11.65 -13.74 2.23
C LEU A 127 12.60 -13.15 3.29
N PRO A 128 13.68 -12.43 2.87
CA PRO A 128 14.68 -11.93 3.81
C PRO A 128 14.27 -10.59 4.44
N LEU A 129 13.40 -10.62 5.45
CA LEU A 129 12.92 -9.43 6.17
C LEU A 129 13.68 -9.10 7.45
N ARG A 130 14.69 -9.88 7.82
CA ARG A 130 15.50 -9.64 9.01
C ARG A 130 16.18 -8.26 9.01
N GLY A 131 16.57 -7.75 7.85
CA GLY A 131 17.26 -6.48 7.70
C GLY A 131 16.42 -5.26 8.09
N ALA A 132 15.10 -5.30 7.84
CA ALA A 132 14.19 -4.20 8.17
C ALA A 132 13.98 -4.06 9.68
N ALA A 133 13.89 -5.20 10.40
CA ALA A 133 13.76 -5.21 11.85
C ALA A 133 15.07 -4.78 12.54
N ARG A 134 16.23 -5.15 12.00
CA ARG A 134 17.54 -4.73 12.51
C ARG A 134 17.81 -3.26 12.29
N GLY A 135 17.39 -2.70 11.16
CA GLY A 135 17.54 -1.28 10.88
C GLY A 135 16.78 -0.39 11.87
N ALA A 136 15.59 -0.81 12.27
CA ALA A 136 14.80 -0.10 13.27
C ALA A 136 15.42 -0.19 14.68
N LYS A 137 16.03 -1.33 15.03
CA LYS A 137 16.73 -1.50 16.31
C LYS A 137 18.05 -0.72 16.37
N THR A 138 18.82 -0.73 15.28
CA THR A 138 20.10 -0.02 15.22
C THR A 138 19.93 1.49 15.30
N ALA A 139 18.86 2.03 14.72
CA ALA A 139 18.55 3.45 14.84
C ALA A 139 18.20 3.86 16.28
N LYS A 140 17.50 2.98 17.03
CA LYS A 140 17.20 3.22 18.45
C LYS A 140 18.43 3.14 19.34
N ASP A 141 19.32 2.19 19.08
CA ASP A 141 20.55 2.01 19.85
C ASP A 141 21.58 3.08 19.54
N GLY A 142 21.57 3.62 18.33
CA GLY A 142 22.43 4.76 17.94
C GLY A 142 22.02 6.07 18.62
N GLU A 143 20.75 6.26 18.86
CA GLU A 143 20.25 7.42 19.59
C GLU A 143 20.64 7.41 21.07
N LYS A 144 20.72 6.23 21.68
CA LYS A 144 21.17 6.08 23.07
C LYS A 144 22.68 6.22 23.24
N GLY A 145 23.47 5.92 22.20
CA GLY A 145 24.92 6.05 22.22
C GLY A 145 25.44 7.49 22.05
N GLY A 146 24.59 8.40 21.58
CA GLY A 146 24.93 9.80 21.39
C GLY A 146 24.77 10.67 22.65
N GLU A 147 24.18 10.15 23.71
CA GLU A 147 23.93 10.90 24.94
C GLU A 147 24.98 10.68 26.06
N THR A 148 25.93 9.82 25.87
CA THR A 148 27.06 9.63 26.81
C THR A 148 28.29 10.34 26.31
N PRO A 149 28.67 11.48 26.94
CA PRO A 149 29.95 12.09 26.67
C PRO A 149 31.12 11.27 27.20
#